data_39e30699f16eeb6ebf7b2b764c2857c0
#
_entry.id   39e30699f16eeb6ebf7b2b764c2857c0
#
_cell.length_a   1.000
_cell.length_b   1.000
_cell.length_c   1.000
_cell.angle_alpha   90.00
_cell.angle_beta   90.00
_cell.angle_gamma   90.00
#
_symmetry.space_group_name_H-M   'P 1'
#
loop_
_entity.id
_entity.type
_entity.pdbx_description
1 polymer ?
#
loop_
_entity_poly.entity_id
_entity_poly.type
_entity_poly.pdbx_seq_one_letter_code
_entity_poly.pdbx_strand_id
1 'polypeptide(L)'
;MKGLIDISPALRVGMGVFPGDADFAVSQTFTIGPDCPVNVASFAMSTHCGAHVDAPLHYDPLGASIDMLDLGDFIGPARVIDARGKDPLCGFEEIASALDGAPPRLLLKLMDRGDQLTWPTGFRALAPETVERLALRGVRLIGVDVPSVDPETSKSLPSHMVCRRHDVRIVENLVLADVIPGDYELIALPLKLRGLDAAPVRAVLRRLGSQ
;
A
#
# COMPACT_ATOMS: atom_id res chain seq x y z
N MET A 1 23.87 -3.79 -0.53
CA MET A 1 23.02 -2.80 -1.24
C MET A 1 22.75 -1.66 -0.27
N LYS A 2 23.64 -0.66 -0.27
CA LYS A 2 23.49 0.52 0.58
C LYS A 2 22.47 1.45 -0.08
N GLY A 3 21.32 1.65 0.55
CA GLY A 3 20.37 2.69 0.17
C GLY A 3 18.91 2.30 -0.12
N LEU A 4 18.57 1.03 -0.25
CA LEU A 4 17.19 0.59 -0.38
C LEU A 4 16.62 0.15 0.97
N ILE A 5 15.40 0.57 1.27
CA ILE A 5 14.61 0.16 2.43
C ILE A 5 13.41 -0.61 1.87
N ASP A 6 13.29 -1.88 2.22
CA ASP A 6 12.12 -2.69 1.89
C ASP A 6 10.98 -2.31 2.82
N ILE A 7 9.85 -1.92 2.24
CA ILE A 7 8.66 -1.52 2.96
C ILE A 7 7.45 -2.42 2.64
N SER A 8 7.73 -3.67 2.27
CA SER A 8 6.69 -4.68 2.04
C SER A 8 6.78 -5.79 3.09
N PRO A 9 5.64 -6.29 3.59
CA PRO A 9 5.64 -7.47 4.44
C PRO A 9 6.04 -8.73 3.65
N ALA A 10 6.64 -9.70 4.33
CA ALA A 10 6.87 -11.00 3.73
C ALA A 10 5.54 -11.75 3.57
N LEU A 11 5.22 -12.15 2.34
CA LEU A 11 4.07 -13.01 2.07
C LEU A 11 4.36 -14.42 2.60
N ARG A 12 3.45 -14.96 3.41
CA ARG A 12 3.60 -16.29 4.02
C ARG A 12 2.26 -16.92 4.39
N VAL A 13 2.22 -18.24 4.43
CA VAL A 13 1.06 -18.98 4.94
C VAL A 13 0.75 -18.53 6.37
N GLY A 14 -0.53 -18.28 6.64
CA GLY A 14 -1.02 -17.83 7.94
C GLY A 14 -0.85 -16.33 8.23
N MET A 15 -0.45 -15.51 7.24
CA MET A 15 -0.50 -14.06 7.40
C MET A 15 -1.94 -13.55 7.44
N GLY A 16 -2.17 -12.39 8.07
CA GLY A 16 -3.48 -11.78 8.15
C GLY A 16 -3.97 -11.30 6.79
N VAL A 17 -5.18 -11.69 6.43
CA VAL A 17 -5.95 -11.21 5.27
C VAL A 17 -7.29 -10.68 5.75
N PHE A 18 -8.00 -9.94 4.90
CA PHE A 18 -9.36 -9.48 5.22
C PHE A 18 -10.26 -10.69 5.55
N PRO A 19 -11.07 -10.63 6.64
CA PRO A 19 -11.92 -11.75 7.02
C PRO A 19 -12.86 -12.22 5.89
N GLY A 20 -12.67 -13.47 5.46
CA GLY A 20 -13.42 -14.08 4.35
C GLY A 20 -12.76 -13.97 2.98
N ASP A 21 -11.63 -13.32 2.87
CA ASP A 21 -10.84 -13.29 1.63
C ASP A 21 -9.90 -14.50 1.51
N ALA A 22 -9.29 -14.67 0.33
CA ALA A 22 -8.41 -15.80 0.03
C ALA A 22 -7.07 -15.69 0.76
N ASP A 23 -6.75 -16.71 1.55
CA ASP A 23 -5.45 -16.84 2.22
C ASP A 23 -4.29 -16.97 1.24
N PHE A 24 -3.09 -16.54 1.70
CA PHE A 24 -1.86 -16.89 0.99
C PHE A 24 -1.56 -18.37 1.17
N ALA A 25 -1.56 -19.11 0.05
CA ALA A 25 -1.31 -20.54 0.00
C ALA A 25 -0.14 -20.85 -0.94
N VAL A 26 0.66 -21.87 -0.59
CA VAL A 26 1.81 -22.34 -1.37
C VAL A 26 1.67 -23.83 -1.63
N SER A 27 1.96 -24.27 -2.85
CA SER A 27 2.04 -25.66 -3.26
C SER A 27 3.38 -25.95 -3.91
N GLN A 28 4.08 -26.97 -3.43
CA GLN A 28 5.35 -27.42 -4.02
C GLN A 28 5.06 -28.36 -5.20
N THR A 29 5.50 -27.97 -6.39
CA THR A 29 5.33 -28.76 -7.62
C THR A 29 6.50 -29.71 -7.85
N PHE A 30 7.73 -29.21 -7.71
CA PHE A 30 8.95 -29.97 -7.80
C PHE A 30 9.87 -29.71 -6.62
N THR A 31 10.55 -30.72 -6.14
CA THR A 31 11.55 -30.61 -5.06
C THR A 31 12.85 -31.26 -5.54
N ILE A 32 13.98 -30.56 -5.30
CA ILE A 32 15.30 -31.08 -5.61
C ILE A 32 15.53 -32.44 -4.93
N GLY A 33 15.95 -33.42 -5.71
CA GLY A 33 16.25 -34.79 -5.28
C GLY A 33 17.03 -35.53 -6.36
N PRO A 34 17.27 -36.84 -6.18
CA PRO A 34 18.05 -37.64 -7.15
C PRO A 34 17.56 -37.55 -8.59
N ASP A 35 16.24 -37.44 -8.78
CA ASP A 35 15.59 -37.46 -10.09
C ASP A 35 15.04 -36.08 -10.51
N CYS A 36 15.26 -35.02 -9.70
CA CYS A 36 14.74 -33.69 -9.97
C CYS A 36 15.77 -32.59 -9.62
N PRO A 37 16.27 -31.80 -10.61
CA PRO A 37 17.33 -30.83 -10.39
C PRO A 37 16.82 -29.47 -9.90
N VAL A 38 15.51 -29.23 -9.72
CA VAL A 38 14.92 -27.92 -9.44
C VAL A 38 13.87 -27.95 -8.32
N ASN A 39 13.71 -26.83 -7.65
CA ASN A 39 12.54 -26.54 -6.83
C ASN A 39 11.59 -25.64 -7.63
N VAL A 40 10.31 -26.01 -7.71
CA VAL A 40 9.25 -25.18 -8.30
C VAL A 40 8.04 -25.19 -7.37
N ALA A 41 7.57 -24.00 -7.02
CA ALA A 41 6.36 -23.84 -6.25
C ALA A 41 5.36 -22.97 -7.00
N SER A 42 4.09 -23.14 -6.71
CA SER A 42 3.00 -22.22 -7.06
C SER A 42 2.43 -21.58 -5.81
N PHE A 43 1.80 -20.43 -5.95
CA PHE A 43 1.07 -19.80 -4.86
C PHE A 43 -0.28 -19.26 -5.36
N ALA A 44 -1.22 -19.13 -4.43
CA ALA A 44 -2.50 -18.46 -4.63
C ALA A 44 -2.71 -17.47 -3.49
N MET A 45 -3.31 -16.32 -3.78
CA MET A 45 -3.60 -15.29 -2.79
C MET A 45 -4.63 -14.30 -3.34
N SER A 46 -5.27 -13.54 -2.44
CA SER A 46 -6.00 -12.33 -2.83
C SER A 46 -5.08 -11.29 -3.47
N THR A 47 -5.60 -10.50 -4.40
CA THR A 47 -4.90 -9.34 -4.97
C THR A 47 -4.57 -8.28 -3.92
N HIS A 48 -5.28 -8.28 -2.78
CA HIS A 48 -5.10 -7.38 -1.63
C HIS A 48 -4.26 -7.98 -0.50
N CYS A 49 -3.65 -9.14 -0.71
CA CYS A 49 -2.81 -9.78 0.31
C CYS A 49 -1.42 -9.14 0.38
N GLY A 50 -1.00 -8.70 1.57
CA GLY A 50 0.27 -7.99 1.77
C GLY A 50 0.28 -6.57 1.18
N ALA A 51 1.45 -6.02 0.92
CA ALA A 51 1.55 -4.72 0.26
C ALA A 51 1.01 -4.80 -1.18
N HIS A 52 0.08 -3.92 -1.53
CA HIS A 52 -0.59 -3.93 -2.82
C HIS A 52 -0.97 -2.53 -3.28
N VAL A 53 -1.31 -2.41 -4.54
CA VAL A 53 -1.92 -1.22 -5.17
C VAL A 53 -3.37 -1.54 -5.49
N ASP A 54 -4.27 -0.64 -5.11
CA ASP A 54 -5.65 -0.68 -5.57
C ASP A 54 -5.79 -0.01 -6.93
N ALA A 55 -6.48 -0.68 -7.83
CA ALA A 55 -6.96 -0.05 -9.05
C ALA A 55 -8.37 0.55 -8.82
N PRO A 56 -8.76 1.58 -9.59
CA PRO A 56 -10.12 2.11 -9.53
C PRO A 56 -11.22 1.06 -9.68
N LEU A 57 -10.96 -0.04 -10.38
CA LEU A 57 -11.89 -1.17 -10.52
C LEU A 57 -12.28 -1.81 -9.19
N HIS A 58 -11.45 -1.68 -8.14
CA HIS A 58 -11.75 -2.21 -6.81
C HIS A 58 -13.02 -1.58 -6.20
N TYR A 59 -13.23 -0.29 -6.40
CA TYR A 59 -14.32 0.48 -5.80
C TYR A 59 -15.20 1.22 -6.82
N ASP A 60 -14.98 0.99 -8.11
CA ASP A 60 -15.79 1.53 -9.22
C ASP A 60 -15.94 0.47 -10.31
N PRO A 61 -17.17 -0.03 -10.59
CA PRO A 61 -17.40 -1.06 -11.60
C PRO A 61 -17.01 -0.62 -13.03
N LEU A 62 -16.82 0.68 -13.26
CA LEU A 62 -16.36 1.26 -14.53
C LEU A 62 -14.91 1.76 -14.42
N GLY A 63 -14.24 1.49 -13.30
CA GLY A 63 -12.85 1.88 -13.05
C GLY A 63 -11.86 1.13 -13.93
N ALA A 64 -10.68 1.75 -14.14
CA ALA A 64 -9.58 1.10 -14.81
C ALA A 64 -9.05 -0.08 -13.96
N SER A 65 -8.69 -1.18 -14.63
CA SER A 65 -7.99 -2.30 -13.99
C SER A 65 -6.51 -1.98 -13.77
N ILE A 66 -5.87 -2.77 -12.92
CA ILE A 66 -4.49 -2.54 -12.47
C ILE A 66 -3.46 -2.49 -13.61
N ASP A 67 -3.67 -3.27 -14.68
CA ASP A 67 -2.79 -3.32 -15.85
C ASP A 67 -2.88 -2.09 -16.75
N MET A 68 -3.87 -1.22 -16.52
CA MET A 68 -4.11 0.01 -17.27
C MET A 68 -3.55 1.26 -16.58
N LEU A 69 -3.05 1.15 -15.35
CA LEU A 69 -2.54 2.30 -14.61
C LEU A 69 -1.17 2.76 -15.12
N ASP A 70 -0.92 4.07 -15.07
CA ASP A 70 0.38 4.64 -15.43
C ASP A 70 1.44 4.28 -14.38
N LEU A 71 2.51 3.64 -14.81
CA LEU A 71 3.63 3.26 -13.95
C LEU A 71 4.36 4.46 -13.34
N GLY A 72 4.30 5.62 -13.99
CA GLY A 72 4.87 6.87 -13.49
C GLY A 72 4.24 7.33 -12.17
N ASP A 73 3.02 6.91 -11.86
CA ASP A 73 2.39 7.21 -10.57
C ASP A 73 3.11 6.50 -9.40
N PHE A 74 3.74 5.34 -9.65
CA PHE A 74 4.30 4.45 -8.62
C PHE A 74 5.82 4.56 -8.44
N ILE A 75 6.48 5.43 -9.18
CA ILE A 75 7.92 5.71 -9.06
C ILE A 75 8.16 7.21 -8.94
N GLY A 76 9.04 7.60 -8.03
CA GLY A 76 9.56 8.95 -7.92
C GLY A 76 9.55 9.52 -6.50
N PRO A 77 9.77 10.84 -6.36
CA PRO A 77 9.85 11.48 -5.05
C PRO A 77 8.60 11.22 -4.21
N ALA A 78 8.82 10.86 -2.95
CA ALA A 78 7.78 10.55 -1.98
C ALA A 78 8.20 11.05 -0.59
N ARG A 79 7.24 11.41 0.26
CA ARG A 79 7.47 11.77 1.65
C ARG A 79 6.80 10.79 2.59
N VAL A 80 7.57 10.27 3.55
CA VAL A 80 7.04 9.52 4.70
C VAL A 80 6.70 10.51 5.81
N ILE A 81 5.45 10.44 6.29
CA ILE A 81 4.92 11.30 7.34
C ILE A 81 4.47 10.42 8.51
N ASP A 82 4.83 10.80 9.72
CA ASP A 82 4.29 10.19 10.93
C ASP A 82 2.89 10.77 11.20
N ALA A 83 1.88 9.94 10.97
CA ALA A 83 0.46 10.25 11.10
C ALA A 83 -0.21 9.38 12.17
N ARG A 84 0.58 8.79 13.07
CA ARG A 84 0.07 7.99 14.18
C ARG A 84 -0.69 8.88 15.17
N GLY A 85 -1.76 8.36 15.73
CA GLY A 85 -2.61 9.09 16.67
C GLY A 85 -3.57 8.18 17.39
N LYS A 86 -4.37 8.75 18.29
CA LYS A 86 -5.35 8.02 19.10
C LYS A 86 -6.74 7.99 18.46
N ASP A 87 -7.04 8.96 17.61
CA ASP A 87 -8.33 9.04 16.96
C ASP A 87 -8.44 7.98 15.84
N PRO A 88 -9.61 7.42 15.60
CA PRO A 88 -9.79 6.37 14.59
C PRO A 88 -9.54 6.87 13.16
N LEU A 89 -9.62 8.17 12.92
CA LEU A 89 -9.35 8.80 11.63
C LEU A 89 -8.23 9.84 11.77
N CYS A 90 -7.29 9.82 10.83
CA CYS A 90 -6.27 10.84 10.70
C CYS A 90 -6.88 12.09 10.04
N GLY A 91 -6.95 13.17 10.80
CA GLY A 91 -7.39 14.47 10.33
C GLY A 91 -6.26 15.24 9.60
N PHE A 92 -6.62 16.13 8.69
CA PHE A 92 -5.65 16.89 7.91
C PHE A 92 -4.72 17.74 8.77
N GLU A 93 -5.23 18.39 9.81
CA GLU A 93 -4.43 19.31 10.66
C GLU A 93 -3.31 18.58 11.41
N GLU A 94 -3.46 17.28 11.64
CA GLU A 94 -2.44 16.45 12.29
C GLU A 94 -1.16 16.28 11.46
N ILE A 95 -1.29 16.35 10.13
CA ILE A 95 -0.18 16.19 9.19
C ILE A 95 0.19 17.48 8.45
N ALA A 96 -0.59 18.54 8.61
CA ALA A 96 -0.47 19.77 7.82
C ALA A 96 0.94 20.38 7.86
N SER A 97 1.60 20.36 9.02
CA SER A 97 2.96 20.93 9.18
C SER A 97 4.02 20.15 8.40
N ALA A 98 3.77 18.88 8.05
CA ALA A 98 4.69 18.05 7.30
C ALA A 98 4.49 18.14 5.77
N LEU A 99 3.50 18.93 5.31
CA LEU A 99 3.12 18.99 3.89
C LEU A 99 3.80 20.12 3.10
N ASP A 100 4.53 21.01 3.77
CA ASP A 100 5.23 22.10 3.06
C ASP A 100 6.32 21.51 2.12
N GLY A 101 6.27 21.91 0.85
CA GLY A 101 7.16 21.36 -0.19
C GLY A 101 7.07 19.85 -0.41
N ALA A 102 5.99 19.20 0.02
CA ALA A 102 5.86 17.75 -0.13
C ALA A 102 5.72 17.35 -1.61
N PRO A 103 6.36 16.24 -2.02
CA PRO A 103 6.21 15.69 -3.35
C PRO A 103 4.80 15.06 -3.55
N PRO A 104 4.43 14.71 -4.79
CA PRO A 104 3.07 14.23 -5.07
C PRO A 104 2.75 12.83 -4.54
N ARG A 105 3.68 12.16 -3.87
CA ARG A 105 3.47 10.84 -3.24
C ARG A 105 3.70 10.96 -1.75
N LEU A 106 2.69 10.55 -0.97
CA LEU A 106 2.76 10.57 0.48
C LEU A 106 2.60 9.16 1.04
N LEU A 107 3.45 8.79 1.98
CA LEU A 107 3.36 7.54 2.72
C LEU A 107 3.10 7.88 4.20
N LEU A 108 1.94 7.47 4.70
CA LEU A 108 1.46 7.84 6.02
C LEU A 108 1.63 6.67 6.99
N LYS A 109 2.43 6.87 8.05
CA LYS A 109 2.55 5.92 9.15
C LYS A 109 1.37 6.11 10.08
N LEU A 110 0.43 5.18 10.06
CA LEU A 110 -0.80 5.23 10.87
C LEU A 110 -0.74 4.27 12.07
N MET A 111 0.21 3.29 12.05
CA MET A 111 0.35 2.30 13.11
C MET A 111 1.81 2.12 13.56
N ASP A 112 2.00 1.53 14.75
CA ASP A 112 3.33 1.23 15.32
C ASP A 112 3.87 -0.16 14.90
N ARG A 113 3.16 -0.87 14.07
CA ARG A 113 3.39 -2.28 13.83
C ARG A 113 4.25 -2.54 12.60
N GLY A 114 5.32 -3.34 12.77
CA GLY A 114 6.23 -3.70 11.67
C GLY A 114 5.89 -5.01 10.96
N ASP A 115 4.97 -5.84 11.51
CA ASP A 115 4.57 -7.10 10.90
C ASP A 115 3.05 -7.18 10.70
N GLN A 116 2.64 -7.94 9.70
CA GLN A 116 1.24 -8.18 9.37
C GLN A 116 0.87 -9.66 9.55
N LEU A 117 1.31 -10.25 10.66
CA LEU A 117 1.05 -11.65 10.99
C LEU A 117 -0.42 -11.96 11.24
N THR A 118 -1.14 -10.99 11.77
CA THR A 118 -2.58 -11.11 12.05
C THR A 118 -3.27 -9.89 11.45
N TRP A 119 -4.50 -10.07 11.01
CA TRP A 119 -5.32 -8.95 10.58
C TRP A 119 -5.48 -7.94 11.72
N PRO A 120 -5.10 -6.67 11.54
CA PRO A 120 -5.30 -5.66 12.57
C PRO A 120 -6.76 -5.22 12.58
N THR A 121 -7.45 -5.38 13.71
CA THR A 121 -8.80 -4.85 13.87
C THR A 121 -8.77 -3.42 14.40
N GLY A 122 -9.72 -2.59 13.98
CA GLY A 122 -9.86 -1.22 14.49
C GLY A 122 -8.66 -0.32 14.17
N PHE A 123 -7.95 -0.56 13.08
CA PHE A 123 -6.83 0.28 12.65
C PHE A 123 -7.28 1.71 12.34
N ARG A 124 -6.35 2.65 12.52
CA ARG A 124 -6.56 4.05 12.18
C ARG A 124 -6.60 4.20 10.65
N ALA A 125 -7.62 4.90 10.13
CA ALA A 125 -7.79 5.18 8.71
C ALA A 125 -7.65 6.69 8.42
N LEU A 126 -7.90 7.11 7.18
CA LEU A 126 -7.88 8.52 6.79
C LEU A 126 -9.28 9.13 6.83
N ALA A 127 -9.39 10.36 7.32
CA ALA A 127 -10.62 11.11 7.15
C ALA A 127 -10.78 11.47 5.65
N PRO A 128 -11.99 11.33 5.05
CA PRO A 128 -12.22 11.67 3.64
C PRO A 128 -11.84 13.13 3.32
N GLU A 129 -12.06 14.05 4.25
CA GLU A 129 -11.62 15.45 4.12
C GLU A 129 -10.10 15.58 4.02
N THR A 130 -9.36 14.74 4.75
CA THR A 130 -7.89 14.70 4.65
C THR A 130 -7.47 14.33 3.24
N VAL A 131 -8.04 13.27 2.68
CA VAL A 131 -7.76 12.82 1.30
C VAL A 131 -8.11 13.90 0.28
N GLU A 132 -9.26 14.56 0.43
CA GLU A 132 -9.70 15.67 -0.42
C GLU A 132 -8.69 16.82 -0.41
N ARG A 133 -8.27 17.27 0.78
CA ARG A 133 -7.32 18.38 0.93
C ARG A 133 -5.93 18.02 0.41
N LEU A 134 -5.50 16.76 0.52
CA LEU A 134 -4.25 16.26 -0.06
C LEU A 134 -4.32 16.27 -1.59
N ALA A 135 -5.40 15.76 -2.17
CA ALA A 135 -5.60 15.74 -3.61
C ALA A 135 -5.61 17.16 -4.21
N LEU A 136 -6.30 18.11 -3.56
CA LEU A 136 -6.31 19.52 -3.95
C LEU A 136 -4.93 20.20 -3.86
N ARG A 137 -3.99 19.65 -3.11
CA ARG A 137 -2.58 20.07 -3.06
C ARG A 137 -1.68 19.38 -4.10
N GLY A 138 -2.26 18.57 -4.98
CA GLY A 138 -1.53 17.90 -6.04
C GLY A 138 -0.94 16.54 -5.64
N VAL A 139 -1.37 15.95 -4.52
CA VAL A 139 -1.02 14.58 -4.17
C VAL A 139 -1.65 13.63 -5.18
N ARG A 140 -0.85 12.73 -5.74
CA ARG A 140 -1.21 11.75 -6.77
C ARG A 140 -1.21 10.32 -6.26
N LEU A 141 -0.51 10.05 -5.16
CA LEU A 141 -0.47 8.74 -4.53
C LEU A 141 -0.45 8.90 -3.01
N ILE A 142 -1.29 8.11 -2.36
CA ILE A 142 -1.30 7.92 -0.91
C ILE A 142 -0.95 6.46 -0.63
N GLY A 143 0.10 6.24 0.16
CA GLY A 143 0.45 4.94 0.72
C GLY A 143 0.20 4.91 2.23
N VAL A 144 -0.29 3.78 2.73
CA VAL A 144 -0.54 3.58 4.17
C VAL A 144 0.03 2.25 4.66
N ASP A 145 0.39 2.19 5.94
CA ASP A 145 0.87 0.98 6.60
C ASP A 145 -0.25 0.18 7.30
N VAL A 146 -1.49 0.51 6.97
CA VAL A 146 -2.71 -0.18 7.41
C VAL A 146 -3.38 -0.88 6.22
N PRO A 147 -4.31 -1.83 6.48
CA PRO A 147 -4.97 -2.60 5.43
C PRO A 147 -5.91 -1.81 4.52
N SER A 148 -6.36 -0.61 4.94
CA SER A 148 -7.24 0.22 4.13
C SER A 148 -7.12 1.69 4.48
N VAL A 149 -7.30 2.57 3.48
CA VAL A 149 -7.45 4.03 3.69
C VAL A 149 -8.79 4.39 4.33
N ASP A 150 -9.77 3.49 4.29
CA ASP A 150 -11.07 3.60 5.00
C ASP A 150 -11.12 2.66 6.21
N PRO A 151 -11.97 2.93 7.23
CA PRO A 151 -12.17 2.02 8.34
C PRO A 151 -12.66 0.62 7.88
N GLU A 152 -12.20 -0.43 8.56
CA GLU A 152 -12.58 -1.83 8.31
C GLU A 152 -14.10 -2.05 8.19
N THR A 153 -14.88 -1.30 8.98
CA THR A 153 -16.34 -1.41 9.01
C THR A 153 -17.05 -0.57 7.94
N SER A 154 -16.32 0.18 7.15
CA SER A 154 -16.89 1.05 6.11
C SER A 154 -17.64 0.23 5.06
N LYS A 155 -18.84 0.71 4.69
CA LYS A 155 -19.65 0.14 3.61
C LYS A 155 -19.74 1.03 2.38
N SER A 156 -19.28 2.26 2.48
CA SER A 156 -19.35 3.28 1.41
C SER A 156 -17.99 3.74 0.92
N LEU A 157 -16.90 3.31 1.58
CA LEU A 157 -15.51 3.61 1.24
C LEU A 157 -15.28 5.10 0.90
N PRO A 158 -15.61 6.04 1.79
CA PRO A 158 -15.63 7.46 1.45
C PRO A 158 -14.25 8.00 1.06
N SER A 159 -13.16 7.53 1.66
CA SER A 159 -11.79 7.94 1.30
C SER A 159 -11.36 7.40 -0.06
N HIS A 160 -11.70 6.14 -0.39
CA HIS A 160 -11.52 5.59 -1.74
C HIS A 160 -12.32 6.39 -2.77
N MET A 161 -13.56 6.78 -2.45
CA MET A 161 -14.37 7.57 -3.37
C MET A 161 -13.82 8.98 -3.61
N VAL A 162 -13.12 9.56 -2.64
CA VAL A 162 -12.34 10.79 -2.84
C VAL A 162 -11.15 10.52 -3.76
N CYS A 163 -10.38 9.45 -3.51
CA CYS A 163 -9.26 9.05 -4.38
C CYS A 163 -9.73 8.88 -5.83
N ARG A 164 -10.88 8.23 -6.04
CA ARG A 164 -11.48 8.08 -7.37
C ARG A 164 -11.76 9.42 -8.05
N ARG A 165 -12.42 10.36 -7.34
CA ARG A 165 -12.77 11.68 -7.90
C ARG A 165 -11.56 12.49 -8.35
N HIS A 166 -10.44 12.35 -7.64
CA HIS A 166 -9.22 13.13 -7.86
C HIS A 166 -8.11 12.35 -8.55
N ASP A 167 -8.38 11.12 -9.00
CA ASP A 167 -7.39 10.24 -9.64
C ASP A 167 -6.14 10.01 -8.79
N VAL A 168 -6.31 9.84 -7.48
CA VAL A 168 -5.25 9.52 -6.51
C VAL A 168 -5.07 8.01 -6.42
N ARG A 169 -3.83 7.54 -6.53
CA ARG A 169 -3.48 6.11 -6.38
C ARG A 169 -3.40 5.74 -4.90
N ILE A 170 -3.72 4.49 -4.61
CA ILE A 170 -3.71 3.93 -3.26
C ILE A 170 -2.71 2.79 -3.20
N VAL A 171 -1.87 2.79 -2.17
CA VAL A 171 -0.96 1.68 -1.83
C VAL A 171 -1.19 1.33 -0.36
N GLU A 172 -1.52 0.08 -0.07
CA GLU A 172 -1.91 -0.35 1.27
C GLU A 172 -0.98 -1.43 1.82
N ASN A 173 -1.07 -1.67 3.12
CA ASN A 173 -0.30 -2.69 3.82
C ASN A 173 1.23 -2.52 3.69
N LEU A 174 1.73 -1.29 3.65
CA LEU A 174 3.15 -1.01 3.71
C LEU A 174 3.73 -1.30 5.10
N VAL A 175 5.04 -1.49 5.20
CA VAL A 175 5.76 -1.63 6.47
C VAL A 175 6.58 -0.37 6.70
N LEU A 176 6.05 0.57 7.48
CA LEU A 176 6.66 1.88 7.70
C LEU A 176 7.19 2.08 9.14
N ALA A 177 6.98 1.13 10.05
CA ALA A 177 7.29 1.28 11.48
C ALA A 177 8.72 1.82 11.74
N ASP A 178 9.72 1.24 11.07
CA ASP A 178 11.13 1.60 11.24
C ASP A 178 11.63 2.66 10.23
N VAL A 179 10.74 3.17 9.37
CA VAL A 179 11.10 4.21 8.41
C VAL A 179 11.08 5.57 9.09
N ILE A 180 12.21 6.28 9.01
CA ILE A 180 12.30 7.66 9.54
C ILE A 180 11.48 8.58 8.63
N PRO A 181 10.60 9.45 9.19
CA PRO A 181 9.90 10.47 8.40
C PRO A 181 10.87 11.34 7.58
N GLY A 182 10.50 11.66 6.34
CA GLY A 182 11.33 12.46 5.44
C GLY A 182 11.15 12.09 3.97
N ASP A 183 12.00 12.63 3.12
CA ASP A 183 11.91 12.48 1.67
C ASP A 183 12.75 11.32 1.15
N TYR A 184 12.14 10.57 0.23
CA TYR A 184 12.68 9.38 -0.41
C TYR A 184 12.29 9.34 -1.88
N GLU A 185 12.83 8.40 -2.61
CA GLU A 185 12.23 7.93 -3.84
C GLU A 185 11.47 6.63 -3.56
N LEU A 186 10.18 6.62 -3.90
CA LEU A 186 9.34 5.42 -3.89
C LEU A 186 9.52 4.64 -5.19
N ILE A 187 9.55 3.31 -5.08
CA ILE A 187 9.42 2.36 -6.18
C ILE A 187 8.42 1.29 -5.71
N ALA A 188 7.21 1.29 -6.27
CA ALA A 188 6.10 0.42 -5.85
C ALA A 188 5.29 -0.08 -7.06
N LEU A 189 5.97 -0.63 -8.07
CA LEU A 189 5.34 -1.08 -9.30
C LEU A 189 4.43 -2.28 -9.06
N PRO A 190 3.12 -2.21 -9.39
CA PRO A 190 2.21 -3.33 -9.31
C PRO A 190 2.52 -4.39 -10.38
N LEU A 191 2.18 -5.65 -10.10
CA LEU A 191 2.17 -6.68 -11.13
C LEU A 191 1.15 -6.34 -12.21
N LYS A 192 1.50 -6.62 -13.47
CA LYS A 192 0.61 -6.37 -14.61
C LYS A 192 -0.43 -7.48 -14.75
N LEU A 193 -1.41 -7.48 -13.88
CA LEU A 193 -2.49 -8.46 -13.83
C LEU A 193 -3.69 -7.95 -14.63
N ARG A 194 -3.89 -8.51 -15.83
CA ARG A 194 -4.91 -8.01 -16.75
C ARG A 194 -6.32 -8.17 -16.20
N GLY A 195 -7.05 -7.05 -16.13
CA GLY A 195 -8.46 -7.00 -15.76
C GLY A 195 -8.73 -7.18 -14.27
N LEU A 196 -7.71 -7.17 -13.40
CA LEU A 196 -7.89 -7.29 -11.96
C LEU A 196 -7.98 -5.92 -11.27
N ASP A 197 -8.56 -5.95 -10.10
CA ASP A 197 -8.91 -4.81 -9.24
C ASP A 197 -7.76 -4.30 -8.38
N ALA A 198 -6.72 -5.10 -8.20
CA ALA A 198 -5.51 -4.75 -7.45
C ALA A 198 -4.33 -5.62 -7.89
N ALA A 199 -3.14 -5.31 -7.40
CA ALA A 199 -1.99 -6.20 -7.53
C ALA A 199 -1.01 -6.04 -6.37
N PRO A 200 -0.36 -7.14 -5.93
CA PRO A 200 0.72 -7.08 -4.96
C PRO A 200 1.92 -6.32 -5.52
N VAL A 201 2.66 -5.67 -4.61
CA VAL A 201 3.89 -4.95 -4.92
C VAL A 201 5.03 -5.36 -3.99
N ARG A 202 6.29 -5.29 -4.49
CA ARG A 202 7.45 -5.18 -3.64
C ARG A 202 7.83 -3.70 -3.56
N ALA A 203 7.23 -2.97 -2.63
CA ALA A 203 7.50 -1.55 -2.44
C ALA A 203 8.84 -1.35 -1.72
N VAL A 204 9.65 -0.43 -2.22
CA VAL A 204 10.92 -0.04 -1.62
C VAL A 204 11.07 1.47 -1.62
N LEU A 205 11.80 1.99 -0.62
CA LEU A 205 12.26 3.36 -0.58
C LEU A 205 13.76 3.42 -0.87
N ARG A 206 14.16 4.38 -1.69
CA ARG A 206 15.56 4.73 -1.89
C ARG A 206 15.83 6.08 -1.23
N ARG A 207 16.86 6.15 -0.39
CA ARG A 207 17.29 7.43 0.18
C ARG A 207 17.73 8.36 -0.95
N LEU A 208 17.21 9.57 -0.95
CA LEU A 208 17.74 10.62 -1.83
C LEU A 208 19.16 10.91 -1.36
N GLY A 209 20.16 10.80 -2.26
CA GLY A 209 21.53 11.13 -1.92
C GLY A 209 21.61 12.58 -1.45
N SER A 210 22.43 12.86 -0.45
CA SER A 210 22.85 14.23 -0.17
C SER A 210 23.54 14.75 -1.45
N GLN A 211 22.94 15.75 -2.09
CA GLN A 211 23.60 16.50 -3.16
C GLN A 211 24.77 17.26 -2.60
#